data_6da5f36c3fc493cac6eaef487554fa42
#
_entry.id   6da5f36c3fc493cac6eaef487554fa42
#
_cell.length_a   1.000
_cell.length_b   1.000
_cell.length_c   1.000
_cell.angle_alpha   90.00
_cell.angle_beta   90.00
_cell.angle_gamma   90.00
#
_symmetry.space_group_name_H-M   'P 1'
#
loop_
_entity.id
_entity.type
_entity.pdbx_description
1 polymer ?
#
loop_
_entity_poly.entity_id
_entity_poly.type
_entity_poly.pdbx_seq_one_letter_code
_entity_poly.pdbx_strand_id
1 'polypeptide(L)'
;MSQARFYDGGSGLLTREAFSFMVEHQLMHAQRAQEFLTLVVIVAEREWRELVVAADEWIVKELARLVRYAVRNTDLVARTADGMLSLLLVGIDLERANGVIERLNSHIRRYGSSPALQISVGAACCPTHSIRADELLKVAIARRSTTIAPSRPPATTLTDNSTPAAESRPAVAQQTPIDDRESGPALTGKQL
;
A
#
# COMPACT_ATOMS: atom_id res chain seq x y z
N MET A 1 -1.34 34.01 5.41
CA MET A 1 -0.78 32.93 4.57
C MET A 1 -1.65 31.68 4.75
N SER A 2 -2.20 31.14 3.68
CA SER A 2 -3.15 30.02 3.78
C SER A 2 -2.48 28.74 4.26
N GLN A 3 -3.01 28.06 5.26
CA GLN A 3 -2.54 26.76 5.77
C GLN A 3 -2.44 25.69 4.64
N ALA A 4 -3.21 25.86 3.57
CA ALA A 4 -3.20 24.99 2.39
C ALA A 4 -1.84 24.92 1.65
N ARG A 5 -0.90 25.82 1.92
CA ARG A 5 0.45 25.75 1.33
C ARG A 5 1.41 24.83 2.06
N PHE A 6 1.13 24.51 3.32
CA PHE A 6 2.02 23.68 4.14
C PHE A 6 1.53 22.24 4.28
N TYR A 7 0.23 22.03 4.20
CA TYR A 7 -0.37 20.73 4.42
C TYR A 7 -1.15 20.26 3.19
N ASP A 8 -0.99 18.98 2.90
CA ASP A 8 -1.78 18.28 1.89
C ASP A 8 -3.22 18.10 2.39
N GLY A 9 -4.18 18.63 1.64
CA GLY A 9 -5.60 18.60 2.02
C GLY A 9 -6.20 17.19 2.10
N GLY A 10 -5.59 16.22 1.44
CA GLY A 10 -6.05 14.84 1.46
C GLY A 10 -5.57 14.05 2.67
N SER A 11 -4.27 14.10 2.98
CA SER A 11 -3.64 13.33 4.05
C SER A 11 -3.45 14.11 5.35
N GLY A 12 -3.52 15.44 5.32
CA GLY A 12 -3.20 16.31 6.45
C GLY A 12 -1.72 16.31 6.84
N LEU A 13 -0.86 15.78 5.98
CA LEU A 13 0.59 15.78 6.14
C LEU A 13 1.21 17.05 5.51
N LEU A 14 2.50 17.25 5.73
CA LEU A 14 3.21 18.32 5.03
C LEU A 14 3.18 18.09 3.52
N THR A 15 3.12 19.19 2.77
CA THR A 15 3.32 19.14 1.31
C THR A 15 4.78 18.86 1.00
N ARG A 16 5.06 18.46 -0.24
CA ARG A 16 6.41 18.24 -0.74
C ARG A 16 7.31 19.47 -0.56
N GLU A 17 6.81 20.64 -0.91
CA GLU A 17 7.54 21.92 -0.85
C GLU A 17 7.86 22.28 0.61
N ALA A 18 6.89 22.20 1.50
CA ALA A 18 7.10 22.45 2.92
C ALA A 18 8.11 21.47 3.53
N PHE A 19 8.00 20.20 3.17
CA PHE A 19 8.91 19.16 3.65
C PHE A 19 10.33 19.38 3.15
N SER A 20 10.53 19.67 1.85
CA SER A 20 11.85 19.93 1.28
C SER A 20 12.54 21.09 1.98
N PHE A 21 11.83 22.19 2.19
CA PHE A 21 12.35 23.35 2.92
C PHE A 21 12.78 22.97 4.36
N MET A 22 11.94 22.22 5.07
CA MET A 22 12.25 21.80 6.43
C MET A 22 13.40 20.81 6.51
N VAL A 23 13.52 19.90 5.55
CA VAL A 23 14.63 18.93 5.46
C VAL A 23 15.96 19.68 5.29
N GLU A 24 16.02 20.63 4.36
CA GLU A 24 17.24 21.42 4.16
C GLU A 24 17.65 22.18 5.42
N HIS A 25 16.68 22.80 6.09
CA HIS A 25 16.93 23.52 7.34
C HIS A 25 17.42 22.57 8.46
N GLN A 26 16.77 21.42 8.62
CA GLN A 26 17.16 20.42 9.63
C GLN A 26 18.55 19.83 9.32
N LEU A 27 18.88 19.60 8.05
CA LEU A 27 20.21 19.14 7.66
C LEU A 27 21.30 20.15 8.02
N MET A 28 21.07 21.44 7.77
CA MET A 28 22.01 22.49 8.17
C MET A 28 22.21 22.53 9.70
N HIS A 29 21.12 22.32 10.46
CA HIS A 29 21.18 22.25 11.91
C HIS A 29 21.97 21.02 12.37
N ALA A 30 21.63 19.84 11.86
CA ALA A 30 22.27 18.58 12.22
C ALA A 30 23.78 18.59 11.92
N GLN A 31 24.21 19.19 10.80
CA GLN A 31 25.61 19.32 10.47
C GLN A 31 26.36 20.21 11.48
N ARG A 32 25.77 21.31 11.92
CA ARG A 32 26.38 22.20 12.93
C ARG A 32 26.43 21.56 14.30
N ALA A 33 25.38 20.85 14.68
CA ALA A 33 25.26 20.20 15.98
C ALA A 33 25.95 18.83 16.04
N GLN A 34 26.47 18.32 14.91
CA GLN A 34 27.03 16.97 14.75
C GLN A 34 26.01 15.88 15.14
N GLU A 35 24.77 16.11 14.81
CA GLU A 35 23.65 15.20 15.08
C GLU A 35 23.33 14.34 13.86
N PHE A 36 22.72 13.18 14.12
CA PHE A 36 22.19 12.33 13.07
C PHE A 36 20.80 12.78 12.63
N LEU A 37 20.48 12.45 11.39
CA LEU A 37 19.18 12.69 10.84
C LEU A 37 18.88 11.61 9.79
N THR A 38 17.77 10.90 9.95
CA THR A 38 17.41 9.82 9.03
C THR A 38 16.17 10.17 8.25
N LEU A 39 16.30 10.15 6.91
CA LEU A 39 15.21 10.27 5.95
C LEU A 39 14.70 8.87 5.63
N VAL A 40 13.40 8.63 5.82
CA VAL A 40 12.71 7.38 5.47
C VAL A 40 11.70 7.66 4.38
N VAL A 41 11.63 6.81 3.38
CA VAL A 41 10.60 6.84 2.33
C VAL A 41 9.73 5.60 2.40
N ILE A 42 8.45 5.77 2.23
CA ILE A 42 7.45 4.69 2.12
C ILE A 42 6.77 4.88 0.79
N VAL A 43 6.81 3.87 -0.05
CA VAL A 43 6.17 3.90 -1.37
C VAL A 43 5.12 2.81 -1.42
N ALA A 44 3.90 3.22 -1.74
CA ALA A 44 2.76 2.35 -1.94
C ALA A 44 2.40 2.35 -3.43
N GLU A 45 2.48 1.19 -4.02
CA GLU A 45 2.24 0.95 -5.44
C GLU A 45 1.24 -0.20 -5.59
N ARG A 46 0.54 -0.24 -6.72
CA ARG A 46 -0.33 -1.36 -7.08
C ARG A 46 -0.11 -1.76 -8.52
N GLU A 47 -0.34 -3.02 -8.80
CA GLU A 47 -0.37 -3.51 -10.17
C GLU A 47 -1.75 -3.21 -10.78
N TRP A 48 -1.75 -2.57 -11.96
CA TRP A 48 -2.93 -2.27 -12.73
C TRP A 48 -2.65 -2.54 -14.21
N ARG A 49 -3.29 -3.56 -14.80
CA ARG A 49 -3.11 -3.94 -16.22
C ARG A 49 -1.62 -4.09 -16.59
N GLU A 50 -0.88 -4.85 -15.78
CA GLU A 50 0.57 -5.11 -15.97
C GLU A 50 1.47 -3.87 -15.76
N LEU A 51 0.91 -2.74 -15.34
CA LEU A 51 1.66 -1.53 -15.00
C LEU A 51 1.71 -1.36 -13.49
N VAL A 52 2.84 -0.89 -13.00
CA VAL A 52 2.99 -0.46 -11.60
C VAL A 52 2.60 1.01 -11.51
N VAL A 53 1.56 1.31 -10.75
CA VAL A 53 1.04 2.67 -10.54
C VAL A 53 0.99 3.00 -9.05
N ALA A 54 0.90 4.27 -8.72
CA ALA A 54 0.71 4.70 -7.34
C ALA A 54 -0.56 4.06 -6.73
N ALA A 55 -0.50 3.73 -5.46
CA ALA A 55 -1.65 3.21 -4.74
C ALA A 55 -2.78 4.25 -4.66
N ASP A 56 -3.99 3.76 -4.46
CA ASP A 56 -5.19 4.61 -4.38
C ASP A 56 -5.11 5.59 -3.19
N GLU A 57 -5.76 6.73 -3.33
CA GLU A 57 -5.75 7.82 -2.35
C GLU A 57 -6.15 7.38 -0.93
N TRP A 58 -7.12 6.48 -0.81
CA TRP A 58 -7.55 5.97 0.48
C TRP A 58 -6.46 5.14 1.19
N ILE A 59 -5.63 4.41 0.42
CA ILE A 59 -4.48 3.64 0.94
C ILE A 59 -3.43 4.62 1.48
N VAL A 60 -3.15 5.67 0.71
CA VAL A 60 -2.18 6.71 1.11
C VAL A 60 -2.62 7.41 2.40
N LYS A 61 -3.91 7.73 2.53
CA LYS A 61 -4.48 8.31 3.75
C LYS A 61 -4.34 7.39 4.97
N GLU A 62 -4.59 6.11 4.75
CA GLU A 62 -4.46 5.13 5.84
C GLU A 62 -3.00 4.93 6.25
N LEU A 63 -2.09 4.85 5.28
CA LEU A 63 -0.65 4.84 5.56
C LEU A 63 -0.21 6.09 6.30
N ALA A 64 -0.69 7.27 5.91
CA ALA A 64 -0.42 8.53 6.61
C ALA A 64 -0.85 8.45 8.09
N ARG A 65 -2.03 7.88 8.36
CA ARG A 65 -2.52 7.66 9.73
C ARG A 65 -1.61 6.72 10.51
N LEU A 66 -1.24 5.58 9.93
CA LEU A 66 -0.35 4.60 10.58
C LEU A 66 1.03 5.18 10.87
N VAL A 67 1.60 5.93 9.93
CA VAL A 67 2.89 6.59 10.08
C VAL A 67 2.86 7.59 11.23
N ARG A 68 1.85 8.46 11.29
CA ARG A 68 1.70 9.44 12.38
C ARG A 68 1.60 8.78 13.76
N TYR A 69 1.03 7.61 13.84
CA TYR A 69 0.97 6.84 15.09
C TYR A 69 2.33 6.25 15.50
N ALA A 70 3.18 5.99 14.53
CA ALA A 70 4.47 5.33 14.75
C ALA A 70 5.63 6.30 15.00
N VAL A 71 5.47 7.59 14.71
CA VAL A 71 6.52 8.62 14.84
C VAL A 71 6.23 9.60 15.97
N ARG A 72 7.24 10.36 16.36
CA ARG A 72 7.14 11.39 17.41
C ARG A 72 6.59 12.69 16.81
N ASN A 73 6.08 13.58 17.66
CA ASN A 73 5.64 14.91 17.24
C ASN A 73 6.77 15.81 16.70
N THR A 74 8.02 15.49 17.04
CA THR A 74 9.22 16.16 16.55
C THR A 74 9.65 15.70 15.17
N ASP A 75 9.18 14.53 14.73
CA ASP A 75 9.49 13.99 13.43
C ASP A 75 8.57 14.60 12.37
N LEU A 76 9.11 14.83 11.18
CA LEU A 76 8.36 15.40 10.08
C LEU A 76 7.80 14.29 9.20
N VAL A 77 6.55 14.43 8.80
CA VAL A 77 5.88 13.50 7.90
C VAL A 77 5.24 14.28 6.76
N ALA A 78 5.47 13.86 5.54
CA ALA A 78 4.98 14.52 4.34
C ALA A 78 4.48 13.54 3.29
N ARG A 79 3.58 14.03 2.46
CA ARG A 79 3.27 13.43 1.16
C ARG A 79 4.15 14.08 0.11
N THR A 80 5.12 13.36 -0.42
CA THR A 80 6.12 13.92 -1.32
C THR A 80 5.90 13.58 -2.79
N ALA A 81 5.09 12.55 -3.07
CA ALA A 81 4.59 12.23 -4.41
C ALA A 81 3.33 11.37 -4.31
N ASP A 82 2.73 11.05 -5.45
CA ASP A 82 1.64 10.09 -5.51
C ASP A 82 2.13 8.73 -5.02
N GLY A 83 1.39 8.14 -4.09
CA GLY A 83 1.78 6.89 -3.44
C GLY A 83 3.01 6.97 -2.54
N MET A 84 3.64 8.14 -2.33
CA MET A 84 4.88 8.26 -1.56
C MET A 84 4.74 9.16 -0.34
N LEU A 85 5.10 8.61 0.81
CA LEU A 85 5.27 9.34 2.06
C LEU A 85 6.76 9.43 2.40
N SER A 86 7.18 10.56 2.95
CA SER A 86 8.54 10.78 3.43
C SER A 86 8.52 11.21 4.88
N LEU A 87 9.45 10.67 5.66
CA LEU A 87 9.63 10.96 7.08
C LEU A 87 11.02 11.47 7.32
N LEU A 88 11.15 12.46 8.19
CA LEU A 88 12.43 12.92 8.70
C LEU A 88 12.49 12.65 10.20
N LEU A 89 13.35 11.73 10.60
CA LEU A 89 13.60 11.36 11.99
C LEU A 89 14.78 12.18 12.50
N VAL A 90 14.51 13.12 13.40
CA VAL A 90 15.50 14.07 13.91
C VAL A 90 16.27 13.49 15.09
N GLY A 91 17.59 13.65 15.12
CA GLY A 91 18.45 13.14 16.18
C GLY A 91 18.59 11.62 16.23
N ILE A 92 18.29 10.92 15.13
CA ILE A 92 18.26 9.46 15.06
C ILE A 92 19.17 8.98 13.93
N ASP A 93 20.09 8.08 14.27
CA ASP A 93 20.95 7.35 13.33
C ASP A 93 20.19 6.22 12.62
N LEU A 94 20.83 5.57 11.67
CA LEU A 94 20.22 4.49 10.89
C LEU A 94 19.85 3.28 11.74
N GLU A 95 20.66 2.92 12.74
CA GLU A 95 20.43 1.78 13.58
C GLU A 95 19.16 1.96 14.43
N ARG A 96 19.03 3.11 15.06
CA ARG A 96 17.81 3.47 15.82
C ARG A 96 16.60 3.67 14.92
N ALA A 97 16.80 4.17 13.70
CA ALA A 97 15.73 4.31 12.71
C ALA A 97 15.15 2.95 12.30
N ASN A 98 15.97 1.87 12.29
CA ASN A 98 15.49 0.52 12.01
C ASN A 98 14.37 0.10 12.98
N GLY A 99 14.47 0.44 14.26
CA GLY A 99 13.40 0.18 15.24
C GLY A 99 12.08 0.89 14.91
N VAL A 100 12.15 2.12 14.37
CA VAL A 100 10.97 2.84 13.88
C VAL A 100 10.41 2.17 12.62
N ILE A 101 11.28 1.78 11.69
CA ILE A 101 10.92 1.11 10.44
C ILE A 101 10.27 -0.26 10.71
N GLU A 102 10.81 -1.06 11.63
CA GLU A 102 10.23 -2.35 12.00
C GLU A 102 8.84 -2.20 12.62
N ARG A 103 8.65 -1.18 13.47
CA ARG A 103 7.33 -0.86 14.04
C ARG A 103 6.35 -0.45 12.94
N LEU A 104 6.76 0.40 12.00
CA LEU A 104 5.98 0.78 10.83
C LEU A 104 5.60 -0.44 9.99
N ASN A 105 6.58 -1.27 9.66
CA ASN A 105 6.38 -2.50 8.90
C ASN A 105 5.39 -3.45 9.59
N SER A 106 5.47 -3.58 10.91
CA SER A 106 4.55 -4.40 11.69
C SER A 106 3.13 -3.86 11.63
N HIS A 107 2.94 -2.54 11.70
CA HIS A 107 1.62 -1.91 11.56
C HIS A 107 1.07 -2.06 10.15
N ILE A 108 1.89 -1.82 9.13
CA ILE A 108 1.51 -1.96 7.73
C ILE A 108 1.05 -3.40 7.43
N ARG A 109 1.79 -4.42 7.88
CA ARG A 109 1.43 -5.83 7.69
C ARG A 109 0.12 -6.21 8.36
N ARG A 110 -0.18 -5.65 9.53
CA ARG A 110 -1.44 -5.91 10.25
C ARG A 110 -2.66 -5.30 9.56
N TYR A 111 -2.45 -4.25 8.79
CA TYR A 111 -3.52 -3.53 8.12
C TYR A 111 -4.17 -4.33 6.99
N GLY A 112 -3.54 -5.39 6.55
CA GLY A 112 -4.03 -6.25 5.49
C GLY A 112 -3.50 -5.87 4.11
N SER A 113 -3.36 -6.86 3.28
CA SER A 113 -2.87 -6.71 1.92
C SER A 113 -4.03 -6.84 0.94
N SER A 114 -4.22 -5.82 0.11
CA SER A 114 -4.90 -6.02 -1.16
C SER A 114 -3.99 -6.89 -2.06
N PRO A 115 -4.53 -7.86 -2.80
CA PRO A 115 -3.71 -8.76 -3.63
C PRO A 115 -2.76 -8.07 -4.61
N ALA A 116 -3.07 -6.83 -4.99
CA ALA A 116 -2.30 -6.04 -5.94
C ALA A 116 -1.42 -4.96 -5.28
N LEU A 117 -1.49 -4.80 -3.94
CA LEU A 117 -0.77 -3.74 -3.22
C LEU A 117 0.66 -4.17 -2.92
N GLN A 118 1.61 -3.31 -3.26
CA GLN A 118 2.99 -3.40 -2.86
C GLN A 118 3.37 -2.18 -2.02
N ILE A 119 3.98 -2.40 -0.86
CA ILE A 119 4.53 -1.33 -0.03
C ILE A 119 6.00 -1.61 0.19
N SER A 120 6.83 -0.62 -0.07
CA SER A 120 8.27 -0.67 0.16
C SER A 120 8.73 0.48 1.02
N VAL A 121 9.74 0.22 1.85
CA VAL A 121 10.32 1.19 2.78
C VAL A 121 11.82 1.24 2.58
N GLY A 122 12.38 2.45 2.54
CA GLY A 122 13.82 2.65 2.46
C GLY A 122 14.27 3.82 3.32
N ALA A 123 15.55 3.84 3.70
CA ALA A 123 16.09 4.86 4.58
C ALA A 123 17.51 5.29 4.19
N ALA A 124 17.82 6.54 4.47
CA ALA A 124 19.16 7.11 4.36
C ALA A 124 19.43 8.07 5.52
N CYS A 125 20.64 8.06 6.05
CA CYS A 125 21.04 8.82 7.22
C CYS A 125 22.12 9.86 6.88
N CYS A 126 21.99 11.06 7.41
CA CYS A 126 23.01 12.09 7.48
C CYS A 126 23.79 11.90 8.80
N PRO A 127 25.14 11.97 8.79
CA PRO A 127 26.01 12.19 7.64
C PRO A 127 26.41 10.89 6.89
N THR A 128 26.01 9.71 7.36
CA THR A 128 26.51 8.40 6.92
C THR A 128 26.39 8.17 5.41
N HIS A 129 25.28 8.60 4.79
CA HIS A 129 25.05 8.37 3.36
C HIS A 129 25.24 9.63 2.52
N SER A 130 24.83 10.78 3.03
CA SER A 130 25.02 12.09 2.43
C SER A 130 24.67 13.20 3.42
N ILE A 131 25.15 14.40 3.12
CA ILE A 131 24.80 15.64 3.83
C ILE A 131 23.84 16.52 3.01
N ARG A 132 23.39 16.03 1.85
CA ARG A 132 22.51 16.74 0.91
C ARG A 132 21.14 16.10 0.86
N ALA A 133 20.08 16.89 0.88
CA ALA A 133 18.70 16.43 0.89
C ALA A 133 18.34 15.59 -0.34
N ASP A 134 18.75 16.06 -1.52
CA ASP A 134 18.47 15.38 -2.79
C ASP A 134 19.16 14.00 -2.90
N GLU A 135 20.37 13.89 -2.40
CA GLU A 135 21.13 12.65 -2.36
C GLU A 135 20.56 11.68 -1.33
N LEU A 136 20.21 12.16 -0.12
CA LEU A 136 19.56 11.33 0.89
C LEU A 136 18.26 10.73 0.36
N LEU A 137 17.47 11.51 -0.35
CA LEU A 137 16.23 11.03 -0.95
C LEU A 137 16.51 9.95 -2.01
N LYS A 138 17.48 10.17 -2.90
CA LYS A 138 17.88 9.16 -3.90
C LYS A 138 18.35 7.87 -3.27
N VAL A 139 19.19 7.97 -2.24
CA VAL A 139 19.71 6.79 -1.51
C VAL A 139 18.57 6.07 -0.80
N ALA A 140 17.67 6.76 -0.12
CA ALA A 140 16.53 6.17 0.55
C ALA A 140 15.62 5.43 -0.45
N ILE A 141 15.36 6.03 -1.62
CA ILE A 141 14.59 5.39 -2.69
C ILE A 141 15.30 4.15 -3.23
N ALA A 142 16.61 4.22 -3.49
CA ALA A 142 17.38 3.11 -4.02
C ALA A 142 17.51 1.92 -3.03
N ARG A 143 17.44 2.18 -1.73
CA ARG A 143 17.54 1.19 -0.65
C ARG A 143 16.21 0.63 -0.18
N ARG A 144 15.13 0.86 -0.92
CA ARG A 144 13.80 0.33 -0.56
C ARG A 144 13.79 -1.20 -0.55
N SER A 145 13.18 -1.74 0.48
CA SER A 145 12.86 -3.16 0.60
C SER A 145 11.34 -3.34 0.70
N THR A 146 10.84 -4.41 0.10
CA THR A 146 9.40 -4.69 0.08
C THR A 146 8.93 -5.16 1.44
N THR A 147 7.95 -4.47 2.01
CA THR A 147 7.27 -4.83 3.27
C THR A 147 6.03 -5.66 3.01
N ILE A 148 5.24 -5.28 1.99
CA ILE A 148 4.11 -6.04 1.46
C ILE A 148 4.39 -6.30 -0.01
N ALA A 149 4.38 -7.57 -0.41
CA ALA A 149 4.43 -8.00 -1.80
C ALA A 149 3.01 -8.27 -2.31
N PRO A 150 2.72 -8.01 -3.59
CA PRO A 150 1.45 -8.38 -4.17
C PRO A 150 1.28 -9.90 -4.11
N SER A 151 0.11 -10.35 -3.64
CA SER A 151 -0.27 -11.77 -3.68
C SER A 151 -0.65 -12.11 -5.12
N ARG A 152 0.33 -12.55 -5.91
CA ARG A 152 0.04 -13.07 -7.24
C ARG A 152 -0.76 -14.38 -7.09
N PRO A 153 -1.97 -14.50 -7.66
CA PRO A 153 -2.63 -15.80 -7.74
C PRO A 153 -1.69 -16.76 -8.47
N PRO A 154 -1.59 -18.04 -8.04
CA PRO A 154 -0.82 -19.02 -8.76
C PRO A 154 -1.29 -19.01 -10.22
N ALA A 155 -0.34 -18.88 -11.14
CA ALA A 155 -0.63 -18.97 -12.55
C ALA A 155 -1.41 -20.28 -12.78
N THR A 156 -2.67 -20.17 -13.16
CA THR A 156 -3.46 -21.32 -13.59
C THR A 156 -2.76 -21.85 -14.82
N THR A 157 -1.99 -22.91 -14.65
CA THR A 157 -1.51 -23.72 -15.75
C THR A 157 -2.76 -24.24 -16.42
N LEU A 158 -3.12 -23.63 -17.53
CA LEU A 158 -4.05 -24.21 -18.47
C LEU A 158 -3.37 -25.48 -18.95
N THR A 159 -3.64 -26.56 -18.29
CA THR A 159 -3.36 -27.89 -18.80
C THR A 159 -4.36 -28.08 -19.93
N ASP A 160 -3.83 -27.86 -21.11
CA ASP A 160 -4.49 -28.20 -22.37
C ASP A 160 -4.68 -29.73 -22.39
N ASN A 161 -5.83 -30.16 -21.93
CA ASN A 161 -6.28 -31.54 -22.07
C ASN A 161 -7.08 -31.64 -23.36
N SER A 162 -6.38 -31.47 -24.48
CA SER A 162 -6.85 -31.96 -25.78
C SER A 162 -6.61 -33.44 -25.83
N THR A 163 -7.60 -34.22 -25.47
CA THR A 163 -7.69 -35.64 -25.89
C THR A 163 -8.88 -35.78 -26.79
N PRO A 164 -8.66 -36.24 -28.02
CA PRO A 164 -9.73 -36.35 -29.01
C PRO A 164 -10.62 -37.55 -28.77
N ALA A 165 -11.86 -37.35 -29.18
CA ALA A 165 -12.98 -38.28 -29.19
C ALA A 165 -12.67 -39.65 -29.76
N ALA A 166 -13.29 -40.66 -29.14
CA ALA A 166 -13.64 -41.89 -29.84
C ALA A 166 -15.13 -42.18 -29.65
N GLU A 167 -15.75 -42.29 -30.80
CA GLU A 167 -17.12 -42.70 -31.06
C GLU A 167 -17.58 -43.94 -30.28
N SER A 168 -18.82 -43.92 -29.87
CA SER A 168 -19.74 -45.07 -30.11
C SER A 168 -21.16 -44.73 -29.66
N ARG A 169 -22.08 -44.57 -30.59
CA ARG A 169 -23.52 -44.83 -30.48
C ARG A 169 -23.73 -46.32 -30.79
N PRO A 170 -24.95 -46.98 -30.64
CA PRO A 170 -26.28 -46.45 -30.29
C PRO A 170 -27.14 -47.36 -29.40
N ALA A 171 -28.37 -46.96 -29.24
CA ALA A 171 -29.65 -47.67 -29.26
C ALA A 171 -30.49 -47.71 -27.95
N VAL A 172 -31.62 -47.11 -28.08
CA VAL A 172 -33.03 -47.62 -28.11
C VAL A 172 -33.71 -47.82 -26.75
N ALA A 173 -34.70 -47.06 -26.52
CA ALA A 173 -36.14 -47.15 -26.63
C ALA A 173 -36.91 -47.16 -25.27
N GLN A 174 -37.97 -46.36 -25.32
CA GLN A 174 -39.33 -46.61 -24.80
C GLN A 174 -39.54 -46.48 -23.28
N GLN A 175 -40.50 -45.85 -22.72
CA GLN A 175 -41.88 -45.46 -23.04
C GLN A 175 -42.40 -44.62 -21.85
N THR A 176 -43.17 -43.62 -22.15
CA THR A 176 -44.22 -43.02 -21.29
C THR A 176 -45.29 -44.07 -20.95
N PRO A 177 -46.32 -43.85 -20.07
CA PRO A 177 -47.09 -42.63 -19.86
C PRO A 177 -47.67 -42.40 -18.45
N ILE A 178 -48.13 -41.14 -18.23
CA ILE A 178 -49.49 -40.72 -17.70
C ILE A 178 -49.93 -41.17 -16.30
N ASP A 179 -50.27 -40.26 -15.41
CA ASP A 179 -51.63 -39.94 -14.96
C ASP A 179 -51.58 -38.86 -13.85
N ASP A 180 -52.13 -37.77 -14.07
CA ASP A 180 -53.38 -37.13 -13.64
C ASP A 180 -53.66 -37.07 -12.14
N ARG A 181 -54.17 -35.89 -11.86
CA ARG A 181 -55.16 -35.43 -10.87
C ARG A 181 -54.63 -34.57 -9.75
N GLU A 182 -55.00 -33.35 -9.95
CA GLU A 182 -56.19 -32.62 -9.43
C GLU A 182 -56.03 -32.20 -7.97
N SER A 183 -56.08 -31.01 -7.73
CA SER A 183 -57.12 -30.13 -7.20
C SER A 183 -56.53 -29.04 -6.31
N GLY A 184 -56.77 -27.85 -6.68
CA GLY A 184 -56.78 -26.71 -5.75
C GLY A 184 -58.08 -26.74 -4.92
N PRO A 185 -58.55 -25.68 -4.31
CA PRO A 185 -58.10 -24.30 -4.27
C PRO A 185 -58.22 -23.60 -2.88
N ALA A 186 -57.83 -22.36 -2.88
CA ALA A 186 -58.51 -21.22 -2.22
C ALA A 186 -58.42 -21.04 -0.69
N LEU A 187 -58.09 -19.90 -0.35
CA LEU A 187 -58.76 -18.72 0.20
C LEU A 187 -58.18 -18.17 1.50
N THR A 188 -57.89 -16.91 1.38
CA THR A 188 -58.38 -15.80 2.22
C THR A 188 -57.88 -15.65 3.65
N GLY A 189 -57.33 -14.49 3.85
CA GLY A 189 -57.90 -13.61 4.84
C GLY A 189 -56.94 -12.96 5.78
N LYS A 190 -56.74 -11.66 5.51
CA LYS A 190 -56.97 -10.52 6.40
C LYS A 190 -56.21 -10.41 7.73
N GLN A 191 -55.51 -9.29 7.77
CA GLN A 191 -55.59 -8.21 8.77
C GLN A 191 -55.25 -8.54 10.24
N LEU A 192 -54.22 -7.95 10.73
CA LEU A 192 -54.25 -6.68 11.48
C LEU A 192 -52.80 -6.17 11.59
#